data_5298ba405942d2f20aba766012e2a92b
#
_entry.id   5298ba405942d2f20aba766012e2a92b
#
_cell.length_a   1.000
_cell.length_b   1.000
_cell.length_c   1.000
_cell.angle_alpha   90.00
_cell.angle_beta   90.00
_cell.angle_gamma   90.00
#
_symmetry.space_group_name_H-M   'P 1'
#
loop_
_entity.id
_entity.type
_entity.pdbx_description
1 polymer ?
#
loop_
_entity_poly.entity_id
_entity_poly.type
_entity_poly.pdbx_seq_one_letter_code
_entity_poly.pdbx_strand_id
1 'polypeptide(L)'
;MKRSRKTLFALLLALVMTLGLAATAWATSEGVPADTLNLELTITKMVEQGGNVAPPAETFTFVLKDVVNEGQTPKDLAYYGIELLDDLKISTAGTGTFKETFKFKLPASGFERYHWTSGTNVGGNGSARYYKTFLLTEQNGRKAGWQYSEKEYAVTFTYRTEDQTMSLEVNESGDATSPAEFTNTYTENLATVAIPFTKTVKLGGNTAPGKTDFELEIFDIRNSNKNEYKDVTYTAAVTTNGAGSYDGKLVISGPASQVKQFVCEGFSVCEKNNNLPGWTYSDAVWYVLPGEAEDENGIPKMNIYSTRNGEGAAEDQMTFVNTYKRNSTNKTTTPEKPISSPKTFDAGVALYGVSALLSLTGTAL
;
A
#
# COMPACT_ATOMS: atom_id res chain seq x y z
N MET A 1 -26.64 0.22 -18.36
CA MET A 1 -27.82 1.08 -18.06
C MET A 1 -27.52 1.84 -16.77
N LYS A 2 -27.18 3.12 -16.87
CA LYS A 2 -26.96 4.00 -15.71
C LYS A 2 -28.33 4.33 -15.09
N ARG A 3 -28.75 3.59 -14.06
CA ARG A 3 -29.89 4.02 -13.24
C ARG A 3 -29.47 5.28 -12.49
N SER A 4 -30.22 6.33 -12.67
CA SER A 4 -29.96 7.65 -12.07
C SER A 4 -29.89 7.51 -10.54
N ARG A 5 -28.81 7.99 -9.93
CA ARG A 5 -28.62 8.08 -8.48
C ARG A 5 -29.82 8.76 -7.77
N LYS A 6 -30.53 9.63 -8.48
CA LYS A 6 -31.70 10.35 -8.00
C LYS A 6 -32.92 9.41 -7.71
N THR A 7 -33.08 8.33 -8.46
CA THR A 7 -34.18 7.35 -8.26
C THR A 7 -33.91 6.47 -7.04
N LEU A 8 -32.64 6.19 -6.72
CA LEU A 8 -32.28 5.41 -5.54
C LEU A 8 -32.56 6.21 -4.26
N PHE A 9 -32.27 7.51 -4.27
CA PHE A 9 -32.52 8.43 -3.15
C PHE A 9 -34.04 8.57 -2.83
N ALA A 10 -34.83 8.72 -3.85
CA ALA A 10 -36.29 8.80 -3.67
C ALA A 10 -36.90 7.49 -3.16
N LEU A 11 -36.35 6.34 -3.58
CA LEU A 11 -36.78 5.03 -3.11
C LEU A 11 -36.36 4.77 -1.66
N LEU A 12 -35.15 5.21 -1.27
CA LEU A 12 -34.64 5.10 0.11
C LEU A 12 -35.48 5.94 1.09
N LEU A 13 -35.85 7.16 0.68
CA LEU A 13 -36.66 8.04 1.49
C LEU A 13 -38.12 7.53 1.61
N ALA A 14 -38.68 6.99 0.54
CA ALA A 14 -40.01 6.39 0.55
C ALA A 14 -40.08 5.08 1.37
N LEU A 15 -38.99 4.28 1.34
CA LEU A 15 -38.89 3.01 2.05
C LEU A 15 -38.78 3.20 3.56
N VAL A 16 -38.05 4.25 4.02
CA VAL A 16 -37.97 4.61 5.44
C VAL A 16 -39.31 5.02 6.02
N MET A 17 -40.24 5.53 5.18
CA MET A 17 -41.57 5.93 5.62
C MET A 17 -42.58 4.76 5.68
N THR A 18 -42.36 3.64 4.97
CA THR A 18 -43.33 2.54 4.86
C THR A 18 -43.00 1.31 5.70
N LEU A 19 -41.79 1.15 6.23
CA LEU A 19 -41.39 -0.03 7.00
C LEU A 19 -41.50 0.17 8.51
N GLY A 20 -42.70 0.36 8.99
CA GLY A 20 -43.01 0.38 10.41
C GLY A 20 -43.09 -0.99 11.10
N LEU A 21 -42.69 -2.10 10.48
CA LEU A 21 -42.81 -3.45 11.04
C LEU A 21 -41.72 -4.40 10.54
N ALA A 22 -40.48 -4.20 10.97
CA ALA A 22 -39.47 -5.26 10.88
C ALA A 22 -38.73 -5.36 12.21
N ALA A 23 -38.55 -6.58 12.65
CA ALA A 23 -38.05 -6.97 13.95
C ALA A 23 -36.75 -6.27 14.33
N THR A 24 -36.82 -5.54 15.42
CA THR A 24 -35.73 -4.78 16.02
C THR A 24 -34.70 -5.71 16.65
N ALA A 25 -33.47 -5.67 16.13
CA ALA A 25 -32.31 -6.07 16.95
C ALA A 25 -32.05 -4.91 17.93
N TRP A 26 -32.56 -5.03 19.13
CA TRP A 26 -32.46 -4.03 20.18
C TRP A 26 -31.06 -4.07 20.81
N ALA A 27 -30.27 -3.03 20.65
CA ALA A 27 -29.34 -2.68 21.70
C ALA A 27 -30.13 -1.89 22.75
N THR A 28 -30.78 -2.59 23.67
CA THR A 28 -31.44 -1.97 24.81
C THR A 28 -30.37 -1.53 25.80
N SER A 29 -30.09 -0.24 25.88
CA SER A 29 -29.50 0.30 27.10
C SER A 29 -30.64 0.50 28.10
N GLU A 30 -30.73 -0.38 29.08
CA GLU A 30 -31.62 -0.18 30.24
C GLU A 30 -31.26 1.15 30.92
N GLY A 31 -32.26 2.05 31.00
CA GLY A 31 -32.37 3.09 32.01
C GLY A 31 -31.15 3.98 32.28
N VAL A 32 -30.60 4.66 31.28
CA VAL A 32 -29.60 5.71 31.51
C VAL A 32 -30.34 7.01 31.84
N PRO A 33 -29.97 7.73 32.94
CA PRO A 33 -30.57 9.01 33.31
C PRO A 33 -30.47 10.02 32.14
N ALA A 34 -31.48 10.88 32.03
CA ALA A 34 -31.74 11.79 30.93
C ALA A 34 -30.63 12.81 30.56
N ASP A 35 -29.51 12.84 31.28
CA ASP A 35 -28.48 13.87 31.10
C ASP A 35 -27.38 13.52 30.09
N THR A 36 -27.22 12.26 29.70
CA THR A 36 -26.25 11.86 28.67
C THR A 36 -26.63 10.54 28.01
N LEU A 37 -27.41 10.62 26.94
CA LEU A 37 -27.73 9.42 26.15
C LEU A 37 -26.56 9.14 25.20
N ASN A 38 -25.86 8.04 25.43
CA ASN A 38 -24.78 7.55 24.57
C ASN A 38 -25.37 6.46 23.65
N LEU A 39 -25.31 6.67 22.35
CA LEU A 39 -25.58 5.65 21.34
C LEU A 39 -24.29 5.17 20.72
N GLU A 40 -24.28 3.94 20.26
CA GLU A 40 -23.11 3.30 19.69
C GLU A 40 -23.40 2.86 18.23
N LEU A 41 -22.49 3.21 17.34
CA LEU A 41 -22.45 2.75 15.96
C LEU A 41 -21.26 1.82 15.79
N THR A 42 -21.52 0.57 15.45
CA THR A 42 -20.44 -0.36 15.13
C THR A 42 -20.25 -0.42 13.62
N ILE A 43 -19.01 -0.24 13.19
CA ILE A 43 -18.58 -0.38 11.80
C ILE A 43 -17.59 -1.54 11.71
N THR A 44 -17.80 -2.41 10.74
CA THR A 44 -16.88 -3.49 10.38
C THR A 44 -16.20 -3.12 9.07
N LYS A 45 -14.87 -3.13 9.07
CA LYS A 45 -14.03 -2.94 7.90
C LYS A 45 -13.39 -4.28 7.52
N MET A 46 -13.67 -4.74 6.31
CA MET A 46 -13.02 -5.90 5.72
C MET A 46 -11.97 -5.45 4.72
N VAL A 47 -10.79 -6.05 4.81
CA VAL A 47 -9.68 -5.82 3.87
C VAL A 47 -9.35 -7.14 3.20
N GLU A 48 -9.50 -7.18 1.87
CA GLU A 48 -9.21 -8.33 1.03
C GLU A 48 -7.97 -8.09 0.18
N GLN A 49 -7.25 -9.18 -0.11
CA GLN A 49 -6.11 -9.16 -1.01
C GLN A 49 -6.52 -9.68 -2.39
N GLY A 50 -6.45 -8.82 -3.41
CA GLY A 50 -6.74 -9.16 -4.81
C GLY A 50 -5.51 -9.45 -5.65
N GLY A 51 -4.31 -9.08 -5.17
CA GLY A 51 -3.02 -9.31 -5.83
C GLY A 51 -2.12 -10.25 -5.03
N ASN A 52 -0.82 -10.25 -5.35
CA ASN A 52 0.18 -11.05 -4.64
C ASN A 52 1.01 -10.26 -3.61
N VAL A 53 0.74 -8.97 -3.45
CA VAL A 53 1.31 -8.11 -2.42
C VAL A 53 0.30 -7.94 -1.30
N ALA A 54 0.73 -8.14 -0.05
CA ALA A 54 -0.13 -7.94 1.10
C ALA A 54 -0.54 -6.46 1.25
N PRO A 55 -1.81 -6.19 1.64
CA PRO A 55 -2.25 -4.83 1.90
C PRO A 55 -1.38 -4.15 2.96
N PRO A 56 -0.93 -2.92 2.73
CA PRO A 56 -0.22 -2.14 3.74
C PRO A 56 -1.17 -1.74 4.87
N ALA A 57 -0.59 -1.33 6.01
CA ALA A 57 -1.36 -0.69 7.05
C ALA A 57 -2.01 0.59 6.52
N GLU A 58 -3.31 0.75 6.79
CA GLU A 58 -4.10 1.86 6.25
C GLU A 58 -5.14 2.34 7.27
N THR A 59 -5.52 3.62 7.16
CA THR A 59 -6.61 4.19 7.95
C THR A 59 -7.74 4.64 7.03
N PHE A 60 -8.90 4.02 7.20
CA PHE A 60 -10.12 4.32 6.45
C PHE A 60 -10.99 5.29 7.23
N THR A 61 -11.50 6.29 6.54
CA THR A 61 -12.35 7.33 7.11
C THR A 61 -13.79 7.14 6.64
N PHE A 62 -14.75 7.23 7.56
CA PHE A 62 -16.17 7.17 7.27
C PHE A 62 -16.83 8.52 7.52
N VAL A 63 -17.93 8.79 6.83
CA VAL A 63 -18.62 10.08 6.89
C VAL A 63 -20.11 9.83 7.04
N LEU A 64 -20.73 10.54 7.97
CA LEU A 64 -22.18 10.65 8.10
C LEU A 64 -22.64 11.92 7.37
N LYS A 65 -23.31 11.73 6.24
CA LYS A 65 -23.86 12.82 5.43
C LYS A 65 -25.32 13.00 5.75
N ASP A 66 -25.71 14.25 5.94
CA ASP A 66 -27.12 14.62 6.14
C ASP A 66 -27.99 14.22 4.94
N VAL A 67 -29.09 13.56 5.20
CA VAL A 67 -30.10 13.24 4.21
C VAL A 67 -31.14 14.37 4.17
N VAL A 68 -31.09 15.14 3.09
CA VAL A 68 -31.95 16.32 2.87
C VAL A 68 -32.75 16.20 1.59
N ASN A 69 -33.88 16.91 1.53
CA ASN A 69 -34.68 17.01 0.30
C ASN A 69 -33.96 17.85 -0.76
N GLU A 70 -34.38 17.69 -2.02
CA GLU A 70 -33.83 18.46 -3.14
C GLU A 70 -33.97 19.97 -2.88
N GLY A 71 -32.87 20.71 -3.05
CA GLY A 71 -32.79 22.15 -2.80
C GLY A 71 -32.43 22.57 -1.37
N GLN A 72 -32.34 21.64 -0.44
CA GLN A 72 -31.88 21.91 0.92
C GLN A 72 -30.35 21.73 1.03
N THR A 73 -29.72 22.52 1.90
CA THR A 73 -28.29 22.39 2.18
C THR A 73 -28.07 21.40 3.31
N PRO A 74 -27.26 20.34 3.10
CA PRO A 74 -26.90 19.39 4.16
C PRO A 74 -26.25 20.11 5.35
N LYS A 75 -26.55 19.64 6.57
CA LYS A 75 -26.01 20.14 7.83
C LYS A 75 -25.14 19.10 8.49
N ASP A 76 -24.29 19.56 9.41
CA ASP A 76 -23.47 18.66 10.25
C ASP A 76 -24.29 18.04 11.40
N LEU A 77 -23.68 17.10 12.11
CA LEU A 77 -24.29 16.43 13.27
C LEU A 77 -24.66 17.44 14.38
N ALA A 78 -23.80 18.45 14.60
CA ALA A 78 -23.99 19.43 15.66
C ALA A 78 -25.23 20.29 15.48
N TYR A 79 -25.64 20.55 14.21
CA TYR A 79 -26.89 21.24 13.90
C TYR A 79 -28.12 20.48 14.43
N TYR A 80 -28.02 19.16 14.51
CA TYR A 80 -29.05 18.28 15.05
C TYR A 80 -28.84 17.94 16.53
N GLY A 81 -27.89 18.60 17.19
CA GLY A 81 -27.55 18.37 18.61
C GLY A 81 -26.84 17.04 18.85
N ILE A 82 -26.31 16.39 17.81
CA ILE A 82 -25.60 15.14 17.90
C ILE A 82 -24.11 15.43 17.98
N GLU A 83 -23.45 14.96 19.03
CA GLU A 83 -22.00 15.06 19.22
C GLU A 83 -21.38 13.70 18.97
N LEU A 84 -20.46 13.61 18.02
CA LEU A 84 -19.62 12.44 17.79
C LEU A 84 -18.39 12.56 18.70
N LEU A 85 -18.14 11.55 19.53
CA LEU A 85 -17.08 11.61 20.55
C LEU A 85 -15.70 11.20 20.01
N ASP A 86 -15.67 10.41 18.93
CA ASP A 86 -14.45 9.91 18.30
C ASP A 86 -14.49 10.13 16.78
N ASP A 87 -13.34 10.28 16.14
CA ASP A 87 -13.27 10.30 14.67
C ASP A 87 -13.75 8.96 14.09
N LEU A 88 -14.62 8.99 13.06
CA LEU A 88 -15.07 7.80 12.34
C LEU A 88 -13.92 7.25 11.48
N LYS A 89 -12.94 6.59 12.10
CA LYS A 89 -11.76 6.04 11.46
C LYS A 89 -11.48 4.63 11.95
N ILE A 90 -11.10 3.74 11.04
CA ILE A 90 -10.64 2.38 11.37
C ILE A 90 -9.24 2.20 10.77
N SER A 91 -8.28 1.88 11.62
CA SER A 91 -6.91 1.53 11.21
C SER A 91 -6.79 0.02 11.03
N THR A 92 -6.18 -0.38 9.93
CA THR A 92 -6.00 -1.79 9.56
C THR A 92 -4.53 -2.12 9.39
N ALA A 93 -4.18 -3.39 9.51
CA ALA A 93 -2.83 -3.90 9.29
C ALA A 93 -2.92 -5.23 8.51
N GLY A 94 -2.76 -5.14 7.17
CA GLY A 94 -2.90 -6.30 6.29
C GLY A 94 -4.36 -6.67 6.00
N THR A 95 -4.58 -7.93 5.57
CA THR A 95 -5.91 -8.50 5.34
C THR A 95 -6.62 -8.83 6.64
N GLY A 96 -7.94 -8.79 6.63
CA GLY A 96 -8.73 -9.21 7.78
C GLY A 96 -9.99 -8.40 8.00
N THR A 97 -10.61 -8.65 9.14
CA THR A 97 -11.82 -7.98 9.60
C THR A 97 -11.47 -7.14 10.82
N PHE A 98 -11.72 -5.84 10.73
CA PHE A 98 -11.45 -4.84 11.75
C PHE A 98 -12.77 -4.23 12.18
N LYS A 99 -12.99 -4.08 13.48
CA LYS A 99 -14.26 -3.64 14.03
C LYS A 99 -14.03 -2.55 15.05
N GLU A 100 -14.75 -1.43 14.89
CA GLU A 100 -14.72 -0.32 15.82
C GLU A 100 -16.13 0.12 16.18
N THR A 101 -16.27 0.63 17.41
CA THR A 101 -17.54 1.13 17.93
C THR A 101 -17.38 2.60 18.29
N PHE A 102 -18.17 3.44 17.64
CA PHE A 102 -18.15 4.89 17.78
C PHE A 102 -19.32 5.35 18.64
N LYS A 103 -19.06 6.30 19.53
CA LYS A 103 -20.04 6.79 20.50
C LYS A 103 -20.55 8.16 20.09
N PHE A 104 -21.86 8.33 20.28
CA PHE A 104 -22.55 9.58 20.05
C PHE A 104 -23.24 10.02 21.35
N LYS A 105 -23.09 11.30 21.65
CA LYS A 105 -23.85 11.94 22.69
C LYS A 105 -24.99 12.73 22.06
N LEU A 106 -26.18 12.60 22.62
CA LEU A 106 -27.39 13.20 22.08
C LEU A 106 -28.04 14.14 23.11
N PRO A 107 -28.86 15.10 22.63
CA PRO A 107 -29.59 15.96 23.56
C PRO A 107 -30.62 15.15 24.32
N ALA A 108 -30.72 15.39 25.63
CA ALA A 108 -31.69 14.72 26.50
C ALA A 108 -33.13 15.24 26.29
N SER A 109 -33.30 16.40 25.65
CA SER A 109 -34.60 17.03 25.38
C SER A 109 -34.48 18.08 24.29
N GLY A 110 -35.61 18.59 23.84
CA GLY A 110 -35.65 19.72 22.88
C GLY A 110 -35.37 19.34 21.45
N PHE A 111 -35.74 18.13 21.04
CA PHE A 111 -35.51 17.61 19.68
C PHE A 111 -36.14 18.50 18.59
N GLU A 112 -37.25 19.18 18.89
CA GLU A 112 -37.89 20.12 17.96
C GLU A 112 -36.96 21.29 17.57
N ARG A 113 -36.25 21.85 18.55
CA ARG A 113 -35.28 22.94 18.29
C ARG A 113 -34.01 22.48 17.56
N TYR A 114 -33.76 21.18 17.60
CA TYR A 114 -32.66 20.56 16.87
C TYR A 114 -33.11 20.04 15.48
N HIS A 115 -34.25 20.44 14.99
CA HIS A 115 -34.74 20.14 13.63
C HIS A 115 -34.87 18.65 13.31
N TRP A 116 -35.17 17.82 14.32
CA TRP A 116 -35.52 16.43 14.09
C TRP A 116 -36.91 16.32 13.46
N THR A 117 -37.09 15.32 12.61
CA THR A 117 -38.40 15.07 12.00
C THR A 117 -39.32 14.45 13.04
N SER A 118 -40.49 15.03 13.22
CA SER A 118 -41.55 14.45 14.07
C SER A 118 -42.42 13.49 13.29
N GLY A 119 -42.71 12.33 13.86
CA GLY A 119 -43.69 11.38 13.35
C GLY A 119 -44.69 11.02 14.43
N THR A 120 -45.95 10.84 14.09
CA THR A 120 -46.97 10.34 15.01
C THR A 120 -47.02 8.81 14.94
N ASN A 121 -47.06 8.13 16.09
CA ASN A 121 -47.23 6.68 16.13
C ASN A 121 -48.62 6.31 15.61
N VAL A 122 -48.67 5.30 14.75
CA VAL A 122 -49.90 4.73 14.17
C VAL A 122 -50.75 4.00 15.24
N GLY A 123 -50.32 3.97 16.51
CA GLY A 123 -50.96 3.27 17.61
C GLY A 123 -51.96 4.07 18.44
N GLY A 124 -52.28 5.32 18.12
CA GLY A 124 -53.37 6.07 18.73
C GLY A 124 -53.15 6.64 20.12
N ASN A 125 -51.99 6.47 20.75
CA ASN A 125 -51.71 6.90 22.12
C ASN A 125 -51.08 8.32 22.24
N GLY A 126 -51.03 9.09 21.15
CA GLY A 126 -50.54 10.47 21.18
C GLY A 126 -49.01 10.65 21.44
N SER A 127 -48.24 9.56 21.47
CA SER A 127 -46.78 9.64 21.65
C SER A 127 -46.08 10.11 20.38
N ALA A 128 -45.19 11.07 20.51
CA ALA A 128 -44.37 11.58 19.43
C ALA A 128 -43.09 10.76 19.27
N ARG A 129 -42.69 10.55 18.03
CA ARG A 129 -41.38 10.00 17.65
C ARG A 129 -40.61 11.08 16.92
N TYR A 130 -39.42 11.33 17.36
CA TYR A 130 -38.46 12.21 16.68
C TYR A 130 -37.37 11.38 16.07
N TYR A 131 -36.99 11.63 14.82
CA TYR A 131 -35.93 10.89 14.14
C TYR A 131 -35.11 11.77 13.21
N LYS A 132 -33.87 11.38 12.99
CA LYS A 132 -32.96 11.97 12.00
C LYS A 132 -32.11 10.87 11.37
N THR A 133 -32.08 10.88 10.03
CA THR A 133 -31.32 9.89 9.24
C THR A 133 -30.13 10.56 8.58
N PHE A 134 -29.01 9.87 8.62
CA PHE A 134 -27.78 10.20 7.90
C PHE A 134 -27.39 9.06 6.98
N LEU A 135 -26.64 9.37 5.93
CA LEU A 135 -26.04 8.39 5.04
C LEU A 135 -24.58 8.16 5.48
N LEU A 136 -24.28 6.96 5.95
CA LEU A 136 -22.93 6.52 6.27
C LEU A 136 -22.26 5.99 5.01
N THR A 137 -21.12 6.56 4.66
CA THR A 137 -20.32 6.16 3.50
C THR A 137 -18.86 6.09 3.88
N GLU A 138 -18.08 5.27 3.19
CA GLU A 138 -16.63 5.32 3.24
C GLU A 138 -16.09 6.43 2.34
N GLN A 139 -15.09 7.16 2.81
CA GLN A 139 -14.41 8.17 2.00
C GLN A 139 -13.39 7.50 1.09
N ASN A 140 -13.52 7.69 -0.23
CA ASN A 140 -12.53 7.20 -1.18
C ASN A 140 -11.23 8.01 -1.07
N GLY A 141 -10.18 7.39 -0.52
CA GLY A 141 -8.86 7.98 -0.34
C GLY A 141 -8.03 8.10 -1.62
N ARG A 142 -8.49 7.48 -2.73
CA ARG A 142 -7.82 7.48 -4.06
C ARG A 142 -6.38 6.95 -4.01
N LYS A 143 -6.05 6.07 -3.07
CA LYS A 143 -4.72 5.48 -2.97
C LYS A 143 -4.55 4.38 -4.00
N ALA A 144 -3.36 4.31 -4.60
CA ALA A 144 -3.01 3.30 -5.59
C ALA A 144 -3.17 1.88 -5.02
N GLY A 145 -3.63 0.95 -5.84
CA GLY A 145 -3.88 -0.45 -5.47
C GLY A 145 -5.18 -0.68 -4.69
N TRP A 146 -5.83 0.36 -4.15
CA TRP A 146 -7.05 0.22 -3.37
C TRP A 146 -8.33 0.41 -4.19
N GLN A 147 -9.22 -0.57 -4.10
CA GLN A 147 -10.63 -0.46 -4.51
C GLN A 147 -11.46 -0.26 -3.24
N TYR A 148 -12.06 0.93 -3.11
CA TYR A 148 -12.85 1.32 -1.95
C TYR A 148 -14.28 0.81 -2.05
N SER A 149 -14.91 0.55 -0.91
CA SER A 149 -16.31 0.19 -0.83
C SER A 149 -17.21 1.33 -1.32
N GLU A 150 -18.19 1.01 -2.15
CA GLU A 150 -19.24 1.94 -2.59
C GLU A 150 -20.55 1.74 -1.80
N LYS A 151 -20.51 0.94 -0.74
CA LYS A 151 -21.68 0.72 0.10
C LYS A 151 -22.11 1.98 0.84
N GLU A 152 -23.42 2.11 1.02
CA GLU A 152 -24.04 3.20 1.71
C GLU A 152 -25.06 2.65 2.71
N TYR A 153 -25.02 3.14 3.94
CA TYR A 153 -25.94 2.73 5.01
C TYR A 153 -26.74 3.93 5.51
N ALA A 154 -28.05 3.75 5.67
CA ALA A 154 -28.87 4.73 6.37
C ALA A 154 -28.71 4.52 7.89
N VAL A 155 -28.20 5.52 8.59
CA VAL A 155 -28.07 5.53 10.04
C VAL A 155 -29.16 6.46 10.61
N THR A 156 -30.13 5.90 11.31
CA THR A 156 -31.28 6.63 11.84
C THR A 156 -31.21 6.68 13.36
N PHE A 157 -31.10 7.88 13.88
CA PHE A 157 -31.28 8.17 15.30
C PHE A 157 -32.76 8.40 15.58
N THR A 158 -33.30 7.73 16.58
CA THR A 158 -34.72 7.83 16.93
C THR A 158 -34.89 8.07 18.44
N TYR A 159 -35.74 9.05 18.80
CA TYR A 159 -36.20 9.26 20.15
C TYR A 159 -37.71 9.00 20.24
N ARG A 160 -38.12 8.22 21.22
CA ARG A 160 -39.55 7.94 21.54
C ARG A 160 -39.91 8.65 22.83
N THR A 161 -40.98 9.45 22.76
CA THR A 161 -41.43 10.19 23.95
C THR A 161 -42.21 9.33 24.95
N GLU A 162 -42.73 8.16 24.51
CA GLU A 162 -43.54 7.27 25.31
C GLU A 162 -42.75 6.65 26.47
N ASP A 163 -41.60 6.16 26.15
CA ASP A 163 -40.70 5.46 27.09
C ASP A 163 -39.37 6.21 27.33
N GLN A 164 -39.22 7.39 26.72
CA GLN A 164 -38.04 8.23 26.78
C GLN A 164 -36.76 7.49 26.29
N THR A 165 -36.93 6.57 25.34
CA THR A 165 -35.84 5.76 24.82
C THR A 165 -35.23 6.35 23.57
N MET A 166 -33.93 6.13 23.41
CA MET A 166 -33.17 6.43 22.19
C MET A 166 -32.72 5.14 21.54
N SER A 167 -32.75 5.11 20.21
CA SER A 167 -32.19 4.02 19.42
C SER A 167 -31.41 4.55 18.24
N LEU A 168 -30.46 3.73 17.78
CA LEU A 168 -29.75 3.90 16.52
C LEU A 168 -29.97 2.65 15.68
N GLU A 169 -30.46 2.86 14.47
CA GLU A 169 -30.70 1.80 13.50
C GLU A 169 -29.81 2.00 12.29
N VAL A 170 -29.25 0.89 11.78
CA VAL A 170 -28.43 0.88 10.55
C VAL A 170 -29.15 0.03 9.52
N ASN A 171 -29.36 0.58 8.33
CA ASN A 171 -30.08 -0.08 7.27
C ASN A 171 -29.29 -0.02 5.95
N GLU A 172 -29.16 -1.16 5.26
CA GLU A 172 -28.65 -1.25 3.89
C GLU A 172 -29.85 -1.52 2.97
N SER A 173 -30.10 -0.61 2.00
CA SER A 173 -31.20 -0.73 1.04
C SER A 173 -32.58 -1.01 1.64
N GLY A 174 -32.80 -0.63 2.91
CA GLY A 174 -34.08 -0.82 3.62
C GLY A 174 -34.13 -2.03 4.56
N ASP A 175 -33.16 -2.91 4.51
CA ASP A 175 -33.03 -4.02 5.45
C ASP A 175 -32.19 -3.62 6.66
N ALA A 176 -32.66 -3.95 7.87
CA ALA A 176 -31.92 -3.67 9.10
C ALA A 176 -30.63 -4.50 9.12
N THR A 177 -29.51 -3.83 9.19
CA THR A 177 -28.17 -4.44 9.28
C THR A 177 -27.39 -3.81 10.41
N SER A 178 -26.78 -4.64 11.24
CA SER A 178 -25.83 -4.17 12.25
C SER A 178 -24.79 -5.28 12.48
N PRO A 179 -23.51 -4.99 12.36
CA PRO A 179 -22.86 -3.71 12.04
C PRO A 179 -22.91 -3.31 10.56
N ALA A 180 -22.61 -2.03 10.25
CA ALA A 180 -22.33 -1.60 8.89
C ALA A 180 -21.02 -2.21 8.40
N GLU A 181 -21.02 -2.86 7.22
CA GLU A 181 -19.88 -3.60 6.70
C GLU A 181 -19.34 -3.00 5.40
N PHE A 182 -18.09 -2.56 5.41
CA PHE A 182 -17.38 -2.02 4.26
C PHE A 182 -16.21 -2.92 3.87
N THR A 183 -16.20 -3.40 2.63
CA THR A 183 -15.11 -4.23 2.09
C THR A 183 -14.28 -3.45 1.10
N ASN A 184 -12.96 -3.40 1.33
CA ASN A 184 -12.00 -2.87 0.35
C ASN A 184 -11.09 -3.99 -0.11
N THR A 185 -10.72 -3.93 -1.38
CA THR A 185 -9.79 -4.87 -1.97
C THR A 185 -8.49 -4.13 -2.33
N TYR A 186 -7.37 -4.67 -1.90
CA TYR A 186 -6.05 -4.21 -2.31
C TYR A 186 -5.51 -5.10 -3.41
N THR A 187 -5.39 -4.55 -4.63
CA THR A 187 -4.90 -5.27 -5.81
C THR A 187 -3.55 -4.70 -6.22
N GLU A 188 -2.50 -5.31 -5.74
CA GLU A 188 -1.12 -4.97 -6.09
C GLU A 188 -0.34 -6.24 -6.36
N ASN A 189 0.46 -6.25 -7.42
CA ASN A 189 1.30 -7.36 -7.81
C ASN A 189 2.78 -7.00 -7.66
N LEU A 190 3.62 -8.01 -7.45
CA LEU A 190 5.06 -7.85 -7.58
C LEU A 190 5.42 -7.75 -9.06
N ALA A 191 6.32 -6.83 -9.37
CA ALA A 191 6.92 -6.69 -10.69
C ALA A 191 8.43 -6.72 -10.61
N THR A 192 9.04 -7.09 -11.73
CA THR A 192 10.49 -7.14 -11.87
C THR A 192 10.87 -6.59 -13.24
N VAL A 193 11.77 -5.60 -13.24
CA VAL A 193 12.40 -5.07 -14.45
C VAL A 193 13.86 -5.54 -14.46
N ALA A 194 14.27 -6.19 -15.55
CA ALA A 194 15.63 -6.70 -15.70
C ALA A 194 16.33 -6.00 -16.87
N ILE A 195 17.41 -5.29 -16.58
CA ILE A 195 18.19 -4.52 -17.56
C ILE A 195 19.54 -5.20 -17.76
N PRO A 196 19.86 -5.64 -18.97
CA PRO A 196 21.09 -6.39 -19.23
C PRO A 196 22.32 -5.50 -19.18
N PHE A 197 23.43 -6.08 -18.69
CA PHE A 197 24.73 -5.46 -18.81
C PHE A 197 25.83 -6.51 -19.05
N THR A 198 26.94 -6.07 -19.64
CA THR A 198 28.14 -6.88 -19.79
C THR A 198 29.30 -6.26 -19.01
N LYS A 199 29.95 -7.08 -18.20
CA LYS A 199 31.21 -6.76 -17.54
C LYS A 199 32.37 -7.32 -18.33
N THR A 200 33.27 -6.48 -18.82
CA THR A 200 34.48 -6.89 -19.51
C THR A 200 35.71 -6.65 -18.64
N VAL A 201 36.49 -7.68 -18.44
CA VAL A 201 37.78 -7.64 -17.74
C VAL A 201 38.93 -7.75 -18.72
N LYS A 202 39.75 -6.70 -18.83
CA LYS A 202 40.95 -6.65 -19.67
C LYS A 202 42.21 -6.88 -18.82
N LEU A 203 43.18 -7.54 -19.39
CA LEU A 203 44.50 -7.66 -18.78
C LEU A 203 45.39 -6.46 -19.18
N GLY A 204 45.90 -5.75 -18.17
CA GLY A 204 46.93 -4.73 -18.30
C GLY A 204 48.29 -5.17 -17.81
N GLY A 205 48.41 -6.38 -17.28
CA GLY A 205 49.61 -7.02 -16.77
C GLY A 205 49.74 -8.47 -17.26
N ASN A 206 50.68 -9.21 -16.66
CA ASN A 206 50.92 -10.62 -17.02
C ASN A 206 50.26 -11.63 -16.07
N THR A 207 49.51 -11.17 -15.09
CA THR A 207 48.82 -12.01 -14.11
C THR A 207 47.32 -11.82 -14.28
N ALA A 208 46.58 -12.91 -14.45
CA ALA A 208 45.14 -12.87 -14.50
C ALA A 208 44.54 -12.60 -13.10
N PRO A 209 43.44 -11.83 -13.00
CA PRO A 209 42.75 -11.70 -11.73
C PRO A 209 42.07 -13.01 -11.32
N GLY A 210 41.94 -13.21 -10.03
CA GLY A 210 41.11 -14.27 -9.48
C GLY A 210 39.62 -13.90 -9.54
N LYS A 211 38.80 -14.75 -8.89
CA LYS A 211 37.38 -14.47 -8.71
C LYS A 211 37.16 -13.11 -8.05
N THR A 212 36.37 -12.26 -8.67
CA THR A 212 36.09 -10.91 -8.22
C THR A 212 34.63 -10.56 -8.47
N ASP A 213 33.99 -9.95 -7.47
CA ASP A 213 32.60 -9.48 -7.57
C ASP A 213 32.60 -7.98 -7.86
N PHE A 214 31.75 -7.57 -8.79
CA PHE A 214 31.52 -6.17 -9.16
C PHE A 214 30.04 -5.84 -8.96
N GLU A 215 29.79 -4.65 -8.46
CA GLU A 215 28.45 -4.11 -8.19
C GLU A 215 28.22 -2.85 -9.03
N LEU A 216 26.97 -2.64 -9.44
CA LEU A 216 26.53 -1.39 -10.04
C LEU A 216 25.72 -0.58 -9.02
N GLU A 217 25.74 0.74 -9.20
CA GLU A 217 24.98 1.70 -8.40
C GLU A 217 24.00 2.45 -9.28
N ILE A 218 22.78 2.64 -8.78
CA ILE A 218 21.79 3.55 -9.36
C ILE A 218 21.93 4.91 -8.66
N PHE A 219 21.97 5.96 -9.46
CA PHE A 219 22.02 7.33 -8.97
C PHE A 219 21.26 8.29 -9.91
N ASP A 220 21.16 9.57 -9.53
CA ASP A 220 20.54 10.62 -10.33
C ASP A 220 19.07 10.28 -10.75
N ILE A 221 18.29 9.75 -9.77
CA ILE A 221 16.86 9.57 -9.94
C ILE A 221 16.24 10.97 -9.92
N ARG A 222 15.51 11.33 -10.98
CA ARG A 222 15.08 12.72 -11.24
C ARG A 222 14.10 13.28 -10.20
N ASN A 223 13.32 12.43 -9.55
CA ASN A 223 12.40 12.83 -8.49
C ASN A 223 12.84 12.19 -7.17
N SER A 224 13.26 13.00 -6.22
CA SER A 224 13.87 12.53 -4.98
C SER A 224 12.87 12.13 -3.90
N ASN A 225 11.58 11.96 -4.21
CA ASN A 225 10.59 11.55 -3.22
C ASN A 225 10.68 10.05 -2.89
N LYS A 226 11.76 9.67 -2.19
CA LYS A 226 12.08 8.28 -1.81
C LYS A 226 10.98 7.55 -1.04
N ASN A 227 9.95 8.27 -0.54
CA ASN A 227 8.83 7.65 0.16
C ASN A 227 7.81 7.02 -0.78
N GLU A 228 7.80 7.39 -2.05
CA GLU A 228 6.83 6.90 -3.04
C GLU A 228 7.17 5.49 -3.56
N TYR A 229 8.45 5.07 -3.45
CA TYR A 229 8.91 3.74 -3.88
C TYR A 229 9.84 3.07 -2.84
N LYS A 230 9.48 3.24 -1.57
CA LYS A 230 10.24 2.70 -0.43
C LYS A 230 10.41 1.17 -0.44
N ASP A 231 9.49 0.45 -1.09
CA ASP A 231 9.49 -1.01 -1.17
C ASP A 231 10.12 -1.53 -2.47
N VAL A 232 10.69 -0.62 -3.30
CA VAL A 232 11.49 -0.99 -4.47
C VAL A 232 12.90 -1.32 -4.03
N THR A 233 13.38 -2.47 -4.46
CA THR A 233 14.75 -2.92 -4.26
C THR A 233 15.43 -3.13 -5.60
N TYR A 234 16.75 -3.00 -5.64
CA TYR A 234 17.52 -3.39 -6.81
C TYR A 234 18.77 -4.18 -6.45
N THR A 235 19.14 -5.07 -7.36
CA THR A 235 20.38 -5.84 -7.28
C THR A 235 21.09 -5.79 -8.64
N ALA A 236 22.39 -5.56 -8.62
CA ALA A 236 23.20 -5.50 -9.83
C ALA A 236 24.62 -5.92 -9.49
N ALA A 237 24.88 -7.22 -9.53
CA ALA A 237 26.20 -7.77 -9.26
C ALA A 237 26.57 -8.80 -10.33
N VAL A 238 27.86 -8.90 -10.60
CA VAL A 238 28.43 -9.93 -11.48
C VAL A 238 29.76 -10.43 -10.91
N THR A 239 29.90 -11.74 -10.89
CA THR A 239 31.15 -12.41 -10.50
C THR A 239 31.96 -12.72 -11.75
N THR A 240 33.21 -12.30 -11.76
CA THR A 240 34.16 -12.60 -12.84
C THR A 240 35.24 -13.57 -12.35
N ASN A 241 35.86 -14.31 -13.27
CA ASN A 241 36.98 -15.18 -12.95
C ASN A 241 37.99 -15.14 -14.13
N GLY A 242 38.97 -14.28 -14.00
CA GLY A 242 39.96 -14.01 -15.06
C GLY A 242 39.57 -12.87 -16.00
N ALA A 243 40.26 -12.78 -17.12
CA ALA A 243 39.90 -11.87 -18.21
C ALA A 243 38.81 -12.46 -19.09
N GLY A 244 37.94 -11.59 -19.61
CA GLY A 244 36.82 -12.01 -20.45
C GLY A 244 35.61 -11.10 -20.30
N SER A 245 34.49 -11.47 -20.92
CA SER A 245 33.21 -10.79 -20.83
C SER A 245 32.23 -11.65 -20.07
N TYR A 246 31.47 -11.05 -19.18
CA TYR A 246 30.53 -11.68 -18.24
C TYR A 246 29.21 -10.92 -18.27
N ASP A 247 28.14 -11.64 -18.55
CA ASP A 247 26.80 -11.06 -18.60
C ASP A 247 26.18 -10.99 -17.21
N GLY A 248 25.50 -9.88 -16.95
CA GLY A 248 24.76 -9.62 -15.73
C GLY A 248 23.43 -8.95 -16.02
N LYS A 249 22.65 -8.78 -14.96
CA LYS A 249 21.39 -8.03 -15.01
C LYS A 249 21.28 -7.11 -13.80
N LEU A 250 20.92 -5.86 -14.06
CA LEU A 250 20.34 -5.00 -13.05
C LEU A 250 18.88 -5.38 -12.90
N VAL A 251 18.51 -5.88 -11.73
CA VAL A 251 17.15 -6.35 -11.42
C VAL A 251 16.54 -5.38 -10.43
N ILE A 252 15.41 -4.75 -10.81
CA ILE A 252 14.62 -3.86 -9.98
C ILE A 252 13.32 -4.60 -9.65
N SER A 253 12.96 -4.72 -8.39
CA SER A 253 11.80 -5.50 -7.93
C SER A 253 11.06 -4.79 -6.82
N GLY A 254 9.73 -4.99 -6.77
CA GLY A 254 8.86 -4.44 -5.76
C GLY A 254 7.39 -4.48 -6.18
N PRO A 255 6.49 -3.78 -5.46
CA PRO A 255 5.12 -3.57 -5.89
C PRO A 255 5.07 -2.91 -7.29
N ALA A 256 4.24 -3.44 -8.20
CA ALA A 256 4.22 -3.02 -9.59
C ALA A 256 3.98 -1.52 -9.78
N SER A 257 3.09 -0.93 -8.96
CA SER A 257 2.84 0.51 -8.96
C SER A 257 4.09 1.33 -8.61
N GLN A 258 4.86 0.88 -7.61
CA GLN A 258 6.09 1.55 -7.17
C GLN A 258 7.24 1.33 -8.16
N VAL A 259 7.38 0.10 -8.71
CA VAL A 259 8.36 -0.20 -9.77
C VAL A 259 8.08 0.67 -11.00
N LYS A 260 6.81 0.74 -11.43
CA LYS A 260 6.41 1.62 -12.56
C LYS A 260 6.81 3.07 -12.31
N GLN A 261 6.48 3.60 -11.14
CA GLN A 261 6.82 4.98 -10.79
C GLN A 261 8.33 5.20 -10.78
N PHE A 262 9.09 4.31 -10.15
CA PHE A 262 10.56 4.37 -10.11
C PHE A 262 11.18 4.40 -11.51
N VAL A 263 10.78 3.47 -12.40
CA VAL A 263 11.39 3.37 -13.74
C VAL A 263 10.92 4.48 -14.69
N CYS A 264 9.69 5.01 -14.51
CA CYS A 264 9.19 6.13 -15.30
C CYS A 264 9.98 7.43 -15.09
N GLU A 265 10.66 7.59 -13.97
CA GLU A 265 11.51 8.76 -13.71
C GLU A 265 12.84 8.71 -14.47
N GLY A 266 13.26 7.52 -14.87
CA GLY A 266 14.57 7.28 -15.41
C GLY A 266 15.67 7.45 -14.36
N PHE A 267 16.81 6.84 -14.60
CA PHE A 267 17.94 6.85 -13.67
C PHE A 267 19.26 6.64 -14.40
N SER A 268 20.34 6.93 -13.68
CA SER A 268 21.71 6.69 -14.15
C SER A 268 22.33 5.49 -13.44
N VAL A 269 23.19 4.76 -14.14
CA VAL A 269 23.88 3.57 -13.62
C VAL A 269 25.38 3.71 -13.85
N CYS A 270 26.17 3.48 -12.81
CA CYS A 270 27.63 3.37 -12.89
C CYS A 270 28.12 2.15 -12.11
N GLU A 271 29.38 1.82 -12.31
CA GLU A 271 30.03 0.79 -11.53
C GLU A 271 30.51 1.36 -10.19
N LYS A 272 30.28 0.62 -9.11
CA LYS A 272 30.80 0.94 -7.79
C LYS A 272 32.31 0.68 -7.73
N ASN A 273 33.08 1.72 -7.44
CA ASN A 273 34.52 1.59 -7.29
C ASN A 273 34.87 1.16 -5.86
N ASN A 274 35.18 -0.11 -5.68
CA ASN A 274 35.63 -0.67 -4.40
C ASN A 274 37.12 -0.50 -4.11
N ASN A 275 37.87 0.21 -4.98
CA ASN A 275 39.31 0.47 -4.84
C ASN A 275 40.18 -0.80 -4.65
N LEU A 276 39.81 -1.90 -5.28
CA LEU A 276 40.58 -3.13 -5.17
C LEU A 276 41.99 -2.97 -5.81
N PRO A 277 43.04 -3.48 -5.17
CA PRO A 277 44.39 -3.33 -5.69
C PRO A 277 44.60 -3.94 -7.07
N GLY A 278 45.22 -3.18 -7.97
CA GLY A 278 45.49 -3.61 -9.35
C GLY A 278 44.35 -3.43 -10.31
N TRP A 279 43.18 -2.97 -9.88
CA TRP A 279 42.04 -2.70 -10.73
C TRP A 279 41.95 -1.23 -11.12
N THR A 280 41.66 -0.99 -12.39
CA THR A 280 41.15 0.27 -12.92
C THR A 280 39.68 0.00 -13.28
N TYR A 281 38.78 0.70 -12.63
CA TYR A 281 37.33 0.54 -12.79
C TYR A 281 36.83 1.28 -14.02
N SER A 282 35.68 0.86 -14.54
CA SER A 282 34.96 1.56 -15.60
C SER A 282 34.51 2.93 -15.11
N ASP A 283 34.68 3.95 -15.93
CA ASP A 283 34.14 5.30 -15.76
C ASP A 283 32.84 5.51 -16.56
N ALA A 284 32.34 4.46 -17.18
CA ALA A 284 31.10 4.51 -17.96
C ALA A 284 29.90 4.84 -17.07
N VAL A 285 29.11 5.79 -17.53
CA VAL A 285 27.79 6.13 -16.98
C VAL A 285 26.75 5.85 -18.02
N TRP A 286 25.75 5.07 -17.64
CA TRP A 286 24.62 4.71 -18.50
C TRP A 286 23.36 5.37 -18.02
N TYR A 287 22.51 5.78 -18.96
CA TYR A 287 21.23 6.43 -18.70
C TYR A 287 20.12 5.48 -19.14
N VAL A 288 19.25 5.14 -18.19
CA VAL A 288 18.14 4.23 -18.39
C VAL A 288 16.85 5.04 -18.33
N LEU A 289 16.15 5.10 -19.45
CA LEU A 289 14.96 5.94 -19.64
C LEU A 289 13.77 5.08 -20.04
N PRO A 290 12.53 5.46 -19.65
CA PRO A 290 11.34 4.75 -20.09
C PRO A 290 11.14 4.86 -21.60
N GLY A 291 10.79 3.74 -22.23
CA GLY A 291 10.36 3.67 -23.61
C GLY A 291 8.85 3.77 -23.75
N GLU A 292 8.36 3.71 -25.00
CA GLU A 292 6.93 3.81 -25.30
C GLU A 292 6.18 2.47 -25.10
N ALA A 293 6.86 1.34 -25.23
CA ALA A 293 6.25 0.02 -25.07
C ALA A 293 6.14 -0.34 -23.57
N GLU A 294 4.99 -0.87 -23.16
CA GLU A 294 4.72 -1.33 -21.80
C GLU A 294 4.54 -2.85 -21.76
N ASP A 295 4.77 -3.44 -20.60
CA ASP A 295 4.43 -4.83 -20.28
C ASP A 295 2.94 -4.98 -19.87
N GLU A 296 2.53 -6.19 -19.48
CA GLU A 296 1.16 -6.49 -19.01
C GLU A 296 0.75 -5.75 -17.74
N ASN A 297 1.70 -5.27 -16.94
CA ASN A 297 1.49 -4.45 -15.75
C ASN A 297 1.53 -2.94 -16.06
N GLY A 298 1.66 -2.58 -17.33
CA GLY A 298 1.82 -1.19 -17.77
C GLY A 298 3.14 -0.57 -17.37
N ILE A 299 4.19 -1.38 -17.14
CA ILE A 299 5.54 -0.92 -16.84
C ILE A 299 6.28 -0.69 -18.15
N PRO A 300 6.90 0.49 -18.36
CA PRO A 300 7.58 0.78 -19.62
C PRO A 300 8.82 -0.11 -19.81
N LYS A 301 9.02 -0.54 -21.05
CA LYS A 301 10.29 -1.16 -21.47
C LYS A 301 11.39 -0.10 -21.36
N MET A 302 12.51 -0.44 -20.74
CA MET A 302 13.59 0.50 -20.55
C MET A 302 14.50 0.59 -21.77
N ASN A 303 14.87 1.80 -22.14
CA ASN A 303 15.86 2.12 -23.16
C ASN A 303 17.17 2.51 -22.48
N ILE A 304 18.30 2.09 -23.03
CA ILE A 304 19.65 2.28 -22.47
C ILE A 304 20.41 3.23 -23.38
N TYR A 305 21.00 4.27 -22.82
CA TYR A 305 21.77 5.28 -23.58
C TYR A 305 23.13 5.55 -22.91
N SER A 306 24.12 5.85 -23.74
CA SER A 306 25.43 6.32 -23.27
C SER A 306 25.49 7.84 -23.05
N THR A 307 24.42 8.57 -23.43
CA THR A 307 24.32 10.03 -23.27
C THR A 307 23.18 10.40 -22.33
N ARG A 308 23.37 11.44 -21.52
CA ARG A 308 22.43 11.87 -20.48
C ARG A 308 21.02 12.24 -20.98
N ASN A 309 20.93 12.75 -22.19
CA ASN A 309 19.66 13.22 -22.78
C ASN A 309 18.96 12.13 -23.61
N GLY A 310 19.48 10.91 -23.65
CA GLY A 310 18.96 9.86 -24.52
C GLY A 310 19.17 10.16 -26.01
N GLU A 311 20.17 10.99 -26.34
CA GLU A 311 20.51 11.30 -27.71
C GLU A 311 21.26 10.11 -28.35
N GLY A 312 20.83 9.74 -29.56
CA GLY A 312 21.38 8.62 -30.31
C GLY A 312 20.46 7.39 -30.29
N ALA A 313 20.95 6.28 -30.84
CA ALA A 313 20.24 5.01 -30.80
C ALA A 313 20.34 4.39 -29.39
N ALA A 314 19.27 3.75 -28.94
CA ALA A 314 19.30 2.96 -27.72
C ALA A 314 20.25 1.76 -27.90
N GLU A 315 21.01 1.48 -26.86
CA GLU A 315 21.89 0.31 -26.78
C GLU A 315 21.14 -0.90 -26.29
N ASP A 316 21.56 -2.10 -26.70
CA ASP A 316 20.92 -3.34 -26.26
C ASP A 316 21.24 -3.68 -24.81
N GLN A 317 22.40 -3.21 -24.30
CA GLN A 317 22.87 -3.47 -22.94
C GLN A 317 23.90 -2.44 -22.49
N MET A 318 24.05 -2.26 -21.19
CA MET A 318 25.13 -1.48 -20.59
C MET A 318 26.46 -2.25 -20.67
N THR A 319 27.58 -1.56 -20.89
CA THR A 319 28.92 -2.19 -20.90
C THR A 319 29.86 -1.51 -19.93
N PHE A 320 30.48 -2.29 -19.04
CA PHE A 320 31.47 -1.82 -18.06
C PHE A 320 32.81 -2.53 -18.28
N VAL A 321 33.86 -1.74 -18.54
CA VAL A 321 35.19 -2.29 -18.88
C VAL A 321 36.17 -1.98 -17.77
N ASN A 322 36.69 -3.01 -17.10
CA ASN A 322 37.75 -2.86 -16.11
C ASN A 322 39.07 -3.41 -16.65
N THR A 323 40.15 -2.83 -16.17
CA THR A 323 41.51 -3.34 -16.48
C THR A 323 42.18 -3.79 -15.19
N TYR A 324 42.68 -5.03 -15.21
CA TYR A 324 43.50 -5.54 -14.11
C TYR A 324 44.97 -5.54 -14.47
N LYS A 325 45.75 -4.81 -13.71
CA LYS A 325 47.22 -4.68 -13.92
C LYS A 325 47.98 -5.17 -12.70
N ARG A 326 48.43 -6.42 -12.79
CA ARG A 326 49.37 -6.98 -11.81
C ARG A 326 50.45 -7.73 -12.56
N ASN A 327 51.72 -7.44 -12.22
CA ASN A 327 52.86 -8.17 -12.76
C ASN A 327 53.38 -9.10 -11.67
N SER A 328 53.46 -10.40 -11.95
CA SER A 328 54.29 -11.26 -11.14
C SER A 328 55.74 -10.87 -11.37
N THR A 329 56.38 -10.31 -10.38
CA THR A 329 57.85 -10.29 -10.35
C THR A 329 58.26 -11.74 -10.16
N ASN A 330 58.73 -12.39 -11.24
CA ASN A 330 59.53 -13.59 -11.11
C ASN A 330 60.81 -13.22 -10.35
N LYS A 331 60.72 -13.23 -9.03
CA LYS A 331 61.95 -13.39 -8.24
C LYS A 331 62.41 -14.81 -8.55
N THR A 332 63.38 -14.93 -9.43
CA THR A 332 64.18 -16.14 -9.54
C THR A 332 64.87 -16.30 -8.16
N THR A 333 64.20 -16.94 -7.24
CA THR A 333 64.82 -17.37 -6.01
C THR A 333 65.64 -18.58 -6.39
N THR A 334 66.96 -18.37 -6.44
CA THR A 334 67.92 -19.44 -6.28
C THR A 334 67.44 -20.32 -5.13
N PRO A 335 67.44 -21.64 -5.29
CA PRO A 335 66.88 -22.54 -4.28
C PRO A 335 67.73 -22.39 -3.01
N GLU A 336 67.26 -21.72 -2.01
CA GLU A 336 67.78 -21.83 -0.65
C GLU A 336 67.40 -23.23 -0.09
N LYS A 337 68.44 -23.87 0.41
CA LYS A 337 68.44 -25.15 1.12
C LYS A 337 67.30 -25.20 2.17
N PRO A 338 66.61 -26.31 2.31
CA PRO A 338 65.47 -26.37 3.21
C PRO A 338 65.91 -26.29 4.67
N ILE A 339 65.44 -25.26 5.35
CA ILE A 339 65.50 -25.18 6.81
C ILE A 339 64.19 -25.86 7.32
N SER A 340 64.40 -26.89 8.12
CA SER A 340 63.35 -27.68 8.76
C SER A 340 62.46 -26.83 9.67
N SER A 341 61.20 -27.06 9.54
CA SER A 341 60.07 -26.47 10.32
C SER A 341 60.16 -26.67 11.81
N PRO A 342 59.40 -25.88 12.53
CA PRO A 342 58.46 -26.49 13.48
C PRO A 342 57.00 -26.19 13.13
N LYS A 343 56.24 -27.25 13.30
CA LYS A 343 54.77 -27.23 13.23
C LYS A 343 54.22 -26.36 14.34
N THR A 344 53.37 -25.41 14.00
CA THR A 344 52.32 -24.98 14.91
C THR A 344 50.97 -25.01 14.19
N PHE A 345 50.14 -25.85 14.71
CA PHE A 345 48.71 -25.87 14.44
C PHE A 345 48.12 -24.54 14.90
N ASP A 346 47.40 -23.89 14.07
CA ASP A 346 46.34 -22.98 14.54
C ASP A 346 45.08 -23.17 13.71
N ALA A 347 44.08 -23.61 14.44
CA ALA A 347 42.72 -23.81 13.94
C ALA A 347 41.95 -22.51 14.12
N GLY A 348 41.24 -22.14 13.12
CA GLY A 348 40.14 -21.21 13.30
C GLY A 348 40.11 -20.09 12.30
N VAL A 349 39.19 -20.15 11.42
CA VAL A 349 38.26 -19.05 11.18
C VAL A 349 37.05 -19.53 10.41
N ALA A 350 36.00 -19.14 11.01
CA ALA A 350 34.61 -19.35 10.67
C ALA A 350 34.21 -18.87 9.27
N LEU A 351 33.51 -19.75 8.65
CA LEU A 351 32.65 -19.52 7.50
C LEU A 351 31.51 -18.58 7.89
N TYR A 352 31.35 -17.47 7.19
CA TYR A 352 30.06 -16.82 7.07
C TYR A 352 29.51 -17.08 5.67
N GLY A 353 28.71 -18.14 5.59
CA GLY A 353 27.85 -18.38 4.45
C GLY A 353 26.53 -17.63 4.65
N VAL A 354 26.23 -16.72 3.76
CA VAL A 354 24.88 -16.18 3.63
C VAL A 354 24.10 -17.15 2.74
N SER A 355 23.31 -17.99 3.39
CA SER A 355 22.33 -18.83 2.71
C SER A 355 21.05 -18.04 2.53
N ALA A 356 20.75 -17.63 1.30
CA ALA A 356 19.40 -17.24 0.93
C ALA A 356 18.55 -18.53 0.86
N LEU A 357 17.71 -18.72 1.85
CA LEU A 357 16.72 -19.79 1.85
C LEU A 357 15.44 -19.28 1.18
N LEU A 358 15.22 -19.70 -0.03
CA LEU A 358 13.89 -19.82 -0.62
C LEU A 358 13.25 -21.10 -0.06
N SER A 359 12.31 -20.96 0.88
CA SER A 359 11.43 -22.07 1.23
C SER A 359 10.06 -21.86 0.62
N LEU A 360 9.84 -22.48 -0.51
CA LEU A 360 8.53 -22.89 -0.97
C LEU A 360 8.17 -24.19 -0.23
N THR A 361 7.21 -24.16 0.66
CA THR A 361 6.46 -25.34 1.03
C THR A 361 4.99 -25.00 1.02
N GLY A 362 4.34 -25.36 -0.09
CA GLY A 362 2.93 -25.70 -0.08
C GLY A 362 2.74 -27.01 0.66
N THR A 363 1.77 -27.08 1.52
CA THR A 363 1.10 -28.32 1.88
C THR A 363 -0.38 -28.05 2.01
N ALA A 364 -1.10 -28.74 1.16
CA ALA A 364 -2.51 -28.99 1.28
C ALA A 364 -2.80 -29.84 2.53
N LEU A 365 -3.85 -29.46 3.23
CA LEU A 365 -4.91 -30.34 3.72
C LEU A 365 -6.09 -29.45 4.12
#